data_82c0b3003f61dd865f8ae0b9eb2ef6b6
#
_entry.id   82c0b3003f61dd865f8ae0b9eb2ef6b6
#
_cell.length_a   1.000
_cell.length_b   1.000
_cell.length_c   1.000
_cell.angle_alpha   90.00
_cell.angle_beta   90.00
_cell.angle_gamma   90.00
#
_symmetry.space_group_name_H-M   'P 1'
#
loop_
_entity.id
_entity.type
_entity.pdbx_description
1 polymer ?
#
loop_
_entity_poly.entity_id
_entity_poly.type
_entity_poly.pdbx_seq_one_letter_code
_entity_poly.pdbx_strand_id
1 'polypeptide(L)'
;MFTGDSAGSNLAAVVALKLRDDNFQPALKLQVLICPMLQGLDFRLPSMMQNENAAALPRYKVPFAVNLYLRGNIDSMEAFMQNDHVSPAVKRMKQPYIDVSKLPSKCLVGYEKPSVDTGNETMWNELKEKLLSPYFSPLVAQRLDGLPLTYLFTAEHDVLRDEGFLYAHRLRSSGVAVEHANMDNGMHGITVFYEASPEVEREFRKLTKFVADNL
;
A
#
# COMPACT_ATOMS: atom_id res chain seq x y z
N MET A 1 8.60 14.03 11.77
CA MET A 1 8.38 13.34 10.48
C MET A 1 8.69 11.86 10.61
N PHE A 2 7.89 10.99 9.97
CA PHE A 2 8.28 9.60 9.70
C PHE A 2 8.38 9.38 8.18
N THR A 3 9.33 8.56 7.79
CA THR A 3 9.52 8.16 6.39
C THR A 3 9.85 6.68 6.30
N GLY A 4 9.47 6.07 5.20
CA GLY A 4 9.79 4.68 4.92
C GLY A 4 9.70 4.38 3.42
N ASP A 5 10.27 3.23 3.03
CA ASP A 5 10.20 2.66 1.69
C ASP A 5 9.63 1.24 1.81
N SER A 6 8.70 0.87 0.92
CA SER A 6 8.12 -0.47 0.85
C SER A 6 7.44 -0.89 2.17
N ALA A 7 7.86 -1.98 2.79
CA ALA A 7 7.42 -2.40 4.12
C ALA A 7 7.74 -1.34 5.21
N GLY A 8 8.82 -0.56 5.04
CA GLY A 8 9.13 0.58 5.91
C GLY A 8 8.09 1.69 5.82
N SER A 9 7.47 1.91 4.65
CA SER A 9 6.33 2.81 4.49
C SER A 9 5.08 2.29 5.21
N ASN A 10 4.87 0.98 5.25
CA ASN A 10 3.81 0.39 6.09
C ASN A 10 4.03 0.77 7.55
N LEU A 11 5.24 0.55 8.08
CA LEU A 11 5.58 0.91 9.45
C LEU A 11 5.40 2.41 9.72
N ALA A 12 5.81 3.28 8.80
CA ALA A 12 5.64 4.72 8.93
C ALA A 12 4.15 5.11 9.01
N ALA A 13 3.31 4.55 8.13
CA ALA A 13 1.87 4.78 8.12
C ALA A 13 1.19 4.24 9.39
N VAL A 14 1.57 3.05 9.84
CA VAL A 14 1.07 2.43 11.07
C VAL A 14 1.44 3.25 12.30
N VAL A 15 2.69 3.72 12.39
CA VAL A 15 3.12 4.57 13.51
C VAL A 15 2.36 5.90 13.50
N ALA A 16 2.13 6.50 12.32
CA ALA A 16 1.33 7.72 12.22
C ALA A 16 -0.11 7.52 12.71
N LEU A 17 -0.75 6.40 12.31
CA LEU A 17 -2.07 6.00 12.82
C LEU A 17 -2.05 5.84 14.35
N LYS A 18 -1.09 5.09 14.87
CA LYS A 18 -0.99 4.81 16.30
C LYS A 18 -0.78 6.07 17.13
N LEU A 19 0.10 6.96 16.70
CA LEU A 19 0.33 8.24 17.39
C LEU A 19 -0.91 9.13 17.40
N ARG A 20 -1.66 9.16 16.28
CA ARG A 20 -2.94 9.87 16.22
C ARG A 20 -3.96 9.25 17.19
N ASP A 21 -4.11 7.94 17.19
CA ASP A 21 -5.08 7.21 18.00
C ASP A 21 -4.77 7.36 19.51
N ASP A 22 -3.49 7.43 19.86
CA ASP A 22 -3.03 7.68 21.22
C ASP A 22 -3.04 9.17 21.61
N ASN A 23 -3.45 10.08 20.72
CA ASN A 23 -3.39 11.53 20.93
C ASN A 23 -2.00 12.03 21.35
N PHE A 24 -0.95 11.43 20.78
CA PHE A 24 0.43 11.76 21.10
C PHE A 24 0.77 13.23 20.78
N GLN A 25 1.49 13.88 21.69
CA GLN A 25 1.90 15.28 21.52
C GLN A 25 3.43 15.43 21.63
N PRO A 26 4.04 16.28 20.80
CA PRO A 26 3.42 17.08 19.73
C PRO A 26 2.95 16.20 18.56
N ALA A 27 1.85 16.60 17.93
CA ALA A 27 1.31 15.88 16.78
C ALA A 27 2.36 15.75 15.66
N LEU A 28 2.31 14.62 14.95
CA LEU A 28 3.17 14.37 13.80
C LEU A 28 2.83 15.35 12.67
N LYS A 29 3.82 16.13 12.18
CA LYS A 29 3.59 17.12 11.12
C LYS A 29 3.53 16.52 9.72
N LEU A 30 4.37 15.53 9.44
CA LEU A 30 4.60 15.01 8.09
C LEU A 30 4.91 13.52 8.12
N GLN A 31 4.34 12.77 7.18
CA GLN A 31 4.79 11.43 6.80
C GLN A 31 5.17 11.37 5.32
N VAL A 32 6.19 10.59 4.99
CA VAL A 32 6.65 10.33 3.63
C VAL A 32 6.61 8.82 3.39
N LEU A 33 5.81 8.40 2.43
CA LEU A 33 5.57 6.99 2.11
C LEU A 33 6.05 6.71 0.69
N ILE A 34 7.07 5.88 0.55
CA ILE A 34 7.67 5.54 -0.75
C ILE A 34 7.29 4.11 -1.11
N CYS A 35 6.65 3.90 -2.25
CA CYS A 35 6.21 2.60 -2.76
C CYS A 35 5.55 1.73 -1.67
N PRO A 36 4.54 2.24 -0.95
CA PRO A 36 4.09 1.66 0.30
C PRO A 36 3.28 0.37 0.09
N MET A 37 3.55 -0.63 0.93
CA MET A 37 2.68 -1.78 1.14
C MET A 37 1.65 -1.41 2.23
N LEU A 38 0.36 -1.45 1.93
CA LEU A 38 -0.66 -0.86 2.84
C LEU A 38 -1.81 -1.82 3.19
N GLN A 39 -1.78 -3.06 2.68
CA GLN A 39 -2.83 -4.04 2.96
C GLN A 39 -2.33 -5.48 2.71
N GLY A 40 -3.02 -6.47 3.29
CA GLY A 40 -2.75 -7.88 3.09
C GLY A 40 -3.98 -8.69 2.66
N LEU A 41 -5.00 -8.04 2.06
CA LEU A 41 -6.28 -8.66 1.71
C LEU A 41 -6.42 -9.00 0.23
N ASP A 42 -5.76 -8.25 -0.65
CA ASP A 42 -5.91 -8.39 -2.09
C ASP A 42 -4.56 -8.33 -2.81
N PHE A 43 -4.06 -9.48 -3.24
CA PHE A 43 -2.85 -9.64 -4.03
C PHE A 43 -3.13 -9.77 -5.53
N ARG A 44 -4.31 -9.32 -5.98
CA ARG A 44 -4.75 -9.34 -7.37
C ARG A 44 -5.28 -7.98 -7.83
N LEU A 45 -4.76 -6.89 -7.23
CA LEU A 45 -4.99 -5.53 -7.72
C LEU A 45 -4.44 -5.36 -9.14
N PRO A 46 -4.92 -4.38 -9.93
CA PRO A 46 -4.43 -4.15 -11.29
C PRO A 46 -2.91 -4.10 -11.39
N SER A 47 -2.24 -3.30 -10.54
CA SER A 47 -0.77 -3.22 -10.54
C SER A 47 -0.09 -4.55 -10.24
N MET A 48 -0.66 -5.36 -9.35
CA MET A 48 -0.16 -6.69 -9.01
C MET A 48 -0.21 -7.64 -10.22
N MET A 49 -1.26 -7.55 -11.03
CA MET A 49 -1.44 -8.38 -12.23
C MET A 49 -0.63 -7.85 -13.41
N GLN A 50 -0.62 -6.54 -13.63
CA GLN A 50 0.12 -5.89 -14.72
C GLN A 50 1.64 -6.03 -14.58
N ASN A 51 2.14 -6.01 -13.34
CA ASN A 51 3.57 -6.08 -13.02
C ASN A 51 3.97 -7.42 -12.38
N GLU A 52 3.23 -8.50 -12.68
CA GLU A 52 3.40 -9.82 -12.03
C GLU A 52 4.86 -10.31 -12.04
N ASN A 53 5.59 -10.05 -13.13
CA ASN A 53 6.96 -10.46 -13.35
C ASN A 53 7.97 -9.31 -13.24
N ALA A 54 7.63 -8.24 -12.50
CA ALA A 54 8.53 -7.10 -12.34
C ALA A 54 9.90 -7.52 -11.78
N ALA A 55 10.97 -6.95 -12.33
CA ALA A 55 12.34 -7.38 -12.05
C ALA A 55 12.73 -7.21 -10.56
N ALA A 56 12.35 -6.09 -9.94
CA ALA A 56 12.74 -5.78 -8.56
C ALA A 56 11.83 -6.47 -7.53
N LEU A 57 10.50 -6.37 -7.73
CA LEU A 57 9.49 -6.96 -6.85
C LEU A 57 8.44 -7.69 -7.68
N PRO A 58 8.67 -8.96 -8.06
CA PRO A 58 7.63 -9.75 -8.70
C PRO A 58 6.48 -10.04 -7.72
N ARG A 59 5.26 -10.15 -8.23
CA ARG A 59 4.02 -10.26 -7.46
C ARG A 59 4.10 -11.30 -6.34
N TYR A 60 4.64 -12.48 -6.60
CA TYR A 60 4.68 -13.57 -5.63
C TYR A 60 5.42 -13.22 -4.33
N LYS A 61 6.38 -12.29 -4.37
CA LYS A 61 7.16 -11.90 -3.19
C LYS A 61 6.31 -11.16 -2.13
N VAL A 62 5.26 -10.45 -2.55
CA VAL A 62 4.40 -9.72 -1.60
C VAL A 62 3.57 -10.70 -0.75
N PRO A 63 2.74 -11.59 -1.34
CA PRO A 63 2.03 -12.61 -0.54
C PRO A 63 2.98 -13.57 0.18
N PHE A 64 4.17 -13.87 -0.38
CA PHE A 64 5.20 -14.64 0.33
C PHE A 64 5.61 -13.98 1.64
N ALA A 65 5.98 -12.69 1.60
CA ALA A 65 6.40 -11.95 2.79
C ALA A 65 5.26 -11.84 3.82
N VAL A 66 4.04 -11.57 3.36
CA VAL A 66 2.85 -11.49 4.23
C VAL A 66 2.53 -12.84 4.87
N ASN A 67 2.53 -13.93 4.09
CA ASN A 67 2.27 -15.27 4.63
C ASN A 67 3.33 -15.66 5.69
N LEU A 68 4.61 -15.45 5.38
CA LEU A 68 5.71 -15.71 6.29
C LEU A 68 5.57 -14.87 7.58
N TYR A 69 5.27 -13.58 7.47
CA TYR A 69 5.09 -12.68 8.61
C TYR A 69 3.90 -13.08 9.51
N LEU A 70 2.78 -13.45 8.90
CA LEU A 70 1.54 -13.76 9.64
C LEU A 70 1.54 -15.17 10.25
N ARG A 71 2.15 -16.14 9.57
CA ARG A 71 2.05 -17.57 9.92
C ARG A 71 3.38 -18.21 10.28
N GLY A 72 4.51 -17.59 9.96
CA GLY A 72 5.84 -18.16 10.19
C GLY A 72 6.23 -19.29 9.21
N ASN A 73 5.42 -19.54 8.18
CA ASN A 73 5.67 -20.54 7.14
C ASN A 73 5.11 -20.06 5.77
N ILE A 74 5.34 -20.86 4.74
CA ILE A 74 4.93 -20.54 3.36
C ILE A 74 3.98 -21.59 2.75
N ASP A 75 3.43 -22.48 3.55
CA ASP A 75 2.65 -23.64 3.08
C ASP A 75 1.36 -23.26 2.35
N SER A 76 0.89 -22.02 2.55
CA SER A 76 -0.37 -21.52 1.97
C SER A 76 -0.18 -20.51 0.85
N MET A 77 0.97 -20.51 0.18
CA MET A 77 1.29 -19.53 -0.87
C MET A 77 0.21 -19.41 -1.95
N GLU A 78 -0.30 -20.54 -2.44
CA GLU A 78 -1.35 -20.52 -3.47
C GLU A 78 -2.61 -19.81 -3.00
N ALA A 79 -3.03 -20.07 -1.76
CA ALA A 79 -4.20 -19.40 -1.19
C ALA A 79 -4.00 -17.87 -1.09
N PHE A 80 -2.81 -17.42 -0.74
CA PHE A 80 -2.51 -15.99 -0.74
C PHE A 80 -2.46 -15.42 -2.17
N MET A 81 -1.84 -16.13 -3.11
CA MET A 81 -1.76 -15.72 -4.51
C MET A 81 -3.14 -15.59 -5.18
N GLN A 82 -4.11 -16.41 -4.78
CA GLN A 82 -5.50 -16.39 -5.29
C GLN A 82 -6.46 -15.58 -4.43
N ASN A 83 -5.99 -14.95 -3.35
CA ASN A 83 -6.81 -14.29 -2.33
C ASN A 83 -7.74 -15.26 -1.54
N ASP A 84 -7.49 -16.56 -1.57
CA ASP A 84 -8.32 -17.55 -0.87
C ASP A 84 -8.10 -17.56 0.64
N HIS A 85 -7.08 -16.84 1.13
CA HIS A 85 -6.89 -16.56 2.55
C HIS A 85 -7.96 -15.61 3.12
N VAL A 86 -8.79 -14.99 2.28
CA VAL A 86 -9.88 -14.08 2.66
C VAL A 86 -11.22 -14.74 2.32
N SER A 87 -12.19 -14.67 3.24
CA SER A 87 -13.51 -15.24 3.01
C SER A 87 -14.27 -14.52 1.88
N PRO A 88 -15.16 -15.21 1.15
CA PRO A 88 -15.97 -14.59 0.09
C PRO A 88 -16.82 -13.43 0.60
N ALA A 89 -17.37 -13.54 1.80
CA ALA A 89 -18.17 -12.48 2.42
C ALA A 89 -17.36 -11.19 2.58
N VAL A 90 -16.12 -11.31 3.07
CA VAL A 90 -15.24 -10.16 3.29
C VAL A 90 -14.73 -9.58 1.98
N LYS A 91 -14.44 -10.42 0.98
CA LYS A 91 -14.08 -9.94 -0.37
C LYS A 91 -15.17 -9.03 -0.96
N ARG A 92 -16.43 -9.33 -0.69
CA ARG A 92 -17.56 -8.48 -1.08
C ARG A 92 -17.65 -7.19 -0.27
N MET A 93 -17.37 -7.25 1.05
CA MET A 93 -17.47 -6.10 1.96
C MET A 93 -16.28 -5.14 1.89
N LYS A 94 -15.09 -5.60 1.49
CA LYS A 94 -13.87 -4.75 1.45
C LYS A 94 -13.92 -3.62 0.41
N GLN A 95 -14.89 -3.63 -0.49
CA GLN A 95 -15.04 -2.62 -1.55
C GLN A 95 -14.95 -1.17 -1.07
N PRO A 96 -15.46 -0.78 0.12
CA PRO A 96 -15.30 0.59 0.60
C PRO A 96 -13.85 1.01 0.82
N TYR A 97 -12.95 0.06 1.09
CA TYR A 97 -11.54 0.32 1.41
C TYR A 97 -10.59 0.07 0.25
N ILE A 98 -10.89 -0.96 -0.57
CA ILE A 98 -10.07 -1.40 -1.71
C ILE A 98 -10.95 -1.34 -2.97
N ASP A 99 -11.40 -0.14 -3.31
CA ASP A 99 -12.27 0.10 -4.46
C ASP A 99 -11.45 0.49 -5.69
N VAL A 100 -11.20 -0.48 -6.58
CA VAL A 100 -10.44 -0.27 -7.82
C VAL A 100 -11.06 0.79 -8.73
N SER A 101 -12.35 1.13 -8.58
CA SER A 101 -12.98 2.21 -9.35
C SER A 101 -12.43 3.60 -9.01
N LYS A 102 -11.70 3.73 -7.92
CA LYS A 102 -11.02 4.96 -7.49
C LYS A 102 -9.62 5.11 -8.08
N LEU A 103 -9.13 4.09 -8.78
CA LEU A 103 -7.86 4.17 -9.50
C LEU A 103 -8.00 5.00 -10.78
N PRO A 104 -6.93 5.67 -11.23
CA PRO A 104 -6.90 6.28 -12.55
C PRO A 104 -7.23 5.25 -13.64
N SER A 105 -7.93 5.67 -14.70
CA SER A 105 -8.34 4.77 -15.78
C SER A 105 -7.17 4.05 -16.45
N LYS A 106 -6.00 4.68 -16.53
CA LYS A 106 -4.77 4.06 -17.05
C LYS A 106 -4.35 2.81 -16.26
N CYS A 107 -4.63 2.76 -14.95
CA CYS A 107 -4.32 1.62 -14.10
C CYS A 107 -5.26 0.42 -14.35
N LEU A 108 -6.40 0.64 -14.99
CA LEU A 108 -7.41 -0.41 -15.24
C LEU A 108 -7.28 -1.07 -16.62
N VAL A 109 -6.34 -0.64 -17.43
CA VAL A 109 -6.15 -1.19 -18.79
C VAL A 109 -5.80 -2.68 -18.70
N GLY A 110 -6.59 -3.52 -19.37
CA GLY A 110 -6.40 -4.97 -19.38
C GLY A 110 -6.70 -5.69 -18.05
N TYR A 111 -7.24 -4.97 -17.06
CA TYR A 111 -7.57 -5.59 -15.78
C TYR A 111 -8.94 -6.28 -15.80
N GLU A 112 -8.94 -7.57 -15.48
CA GLU A 112 -10.15 -8.35 -15.23
C GLU A 112 -10.29 -8.57 -13.72
N LYS A 113 -11.44 -8.15 -13.18
CA LYS A 113 -11.70 -8.29 -11.76
C LYS A 113 -11.78 -9.77 -11.36
N PRO A 114 -10.98 -10.22 -10.38
CA PRO A 114 -11.01 -11.60 -9.91
C PRO A 114 -12.37 -11.97 -9.32
N SER A 115 -12.75 -13.28 -9.42
CA SER A 115 -13.90 -13.81 -8.70
C SER A 115 -13.75 -13.58 -7.20
N VAL A 116 -14.88 -13.27 -6.56
CA VAL A 116 -14.97 -13.11 -5.09
C VAL A 116 -15.64 -14.31 -4.41
N ASP A 117 -15.94 -15.36 -5.17
CA ASP A 117 -16.75 -16.49 -4.71
C ASP A 117 -15.91 -17.61 -4.09
N THR A 118 -14.59 -17.59 -4.29
CA THR A 118 -13.64 -18.51 -3.66
C THR A 118 -13.13 -17.96 -2.33
N GLY A 119 -12.67 -18.83 -1.43
CA GLY A 119 -12.05 -18.43 -0.16
C GLY A 119 -12.07 -19.55 0.88
N ASN A 120 -11.19 -19.47 1.85
CA ASN A 120 -11.02 -20.43 2.92
C ASN A 120 -11.43 -19.82 4.27
N GLU A 121 -12.59 -20.19 4.76
CA GLU A 121 -13.13 -19.66 6.04
C GLU A 121 -12.25 -20.02 7.25
N THR A 122 -11.63 -21.19 7.25
CA THR A 122 -10.72 -21.60 8.35
C THR A 122 -9.51 -20.67 8.39
N MET A 123 -8.84 -20.49 7.26
CA MET A 123 -7.68 -19.60 7.15
C MET A 123 -8.07 -18.14 7.45
N TRP A 124 -9.23 -17.68 6.95
CA TRP A 124 -9.75 -16.37 7.28
C TRP A 124 -9.92 -16.18 8.79
N ASN A 125 -10.52 -17.15 9.48
CA ASN A 125 -10.74 -17.08 10.92
C ASN A 125 -9.43 -17.06 11.73
N GLU A 126 -8.37 -17.68 11.23
CA GLU A 126 -7.02 -17.60 11.82
C GLU A 126 -6.38 -16.21 11.65
N LEU A 127 -6.62 -15.55 10.53
CA LEU A 127 -5.84 -14.38 10.09
C LEU A 127 -6.58 -13.05 10.22
N LYS A 128 -7.91 -13.06 10.29
CA LYS A 128 -8.76 -11.87 10.17
C LYS A 128 -8.40 -10.73 11.12
N GLU A 129 -8.05 -11.04 12.37
CA GLU A 129 -7.72 -10.01 13.36
C GLU A 129 -6.47 -9.23 12.97
N LYS A 130 -5.46 -9.93 12.42
CA LYS A 130 -4.24 -9.29 11.94
C LYS A 130 -4.48 -8.56 10.60
N LEU A 131 -5.13 -9.22 9.65
CA LEU A 131 -5.37 -8.67 8.30
C LEU A 131 -6.25 -7.42 8.32
N LEU A 132 -7.25 -7.36 9.20
CA LEU A 132 -8.15 -6.22 9.36
C LEU A 132 -7.62 -5.17 10.34
N SER A 133 -6.52 -5.45 11.03
CA SER A 133 -5.90 -4.46 11.90
C SER A 133 -5.38 -3.27 11.09
N PRO A 134 -5.74 -2.02 11.42
CA PRO A 134 -5.16 -0.84 10.78
C PRO A 134 -3.66 -0.71 11.05
N TYR A 135 -3.15 -1.43 12.05
CA TYR A 135 -1.73 -1.48 12.38
C TYR A 135 -0.95 -2.58 11.63
N PHE A 136 -1.61 -3.26 10.70
CA PHE A 136 -1.01 -4.12 9.69
C PHE A 136 -1.42 -3.67 8.27
N SER A 137 -2.70 -3.37 8.09
CA SER A 137 -3.29 -2.94 6.82
C SER A 137 -3.82 -1.51 6.93
N PRO A 138 -2.96 -0.47 6.94
CA PRO A 138 -3.41 0.92 7.10
C PRO A 138 -4.42 1.36 6.03
N LEU A 139 -4.41 0.75 4.86
CA LEU A 139 -5.40 1.01 3.81
C LEU A 139 -6.84 0.67 4.24
N VAL A 140 -7.05 -0.24 5.20
CA VAL A 140 -8.41 -0.61 5.67
C VAL A 140 -8.80 0.06 6.98
N ALA A 141 -8.01 0.99 7.51
CA ALA A 141 -8.37 1.77 8.69
C ALA A 141 -9.73 2.44 8.50
N GLN A 142 -10.60 2.37 9.49
CA GLN A 142 -11.95 2.98 9.40
C GLN A 142 -11.88 4.49 9.26
N ARG A 143 -10.95 5.14 9.97
CA ARG A 143 -10.73 6.58 9.97
C ARG A 143 -9.29 6.91 9.60
N LEU A 144 -9.12 7.91 8.73
CA LEU A 144 -7.82 8.47 8.34
C LEU A 144 -7.73 9.97 8.64
N ASP A 145 -8.80 10.59 9.14
CA ASP A 145 -8.80 11.98 9.60
C ASP A 145 -7.80 12.19 10.74
N GLY A 146 -7.22 13.38 10.82
CA GLY A 146 -6.22 13.75 11.82
C GLY A 146 -4.83 13.17 11.58
N LEU A 147 -4.61 12.44 10.48
CA LEU A 147 -3.27 12.05 10.06
C LEU A 147 -2.47 13.26 9.55
N PRO A 148 -1.13 13.21 9.61
CA PRO A 148 -0.28 14.32 9.19
C PRO A 148 -0.36 14.58 7.69
N LEU A 149 0.11 15.77 7.26
CA LEU A 149 0.45 16.03 5.87
C LEU A 149 1.24 14.85 5.30
N THR A 150 0.85 14.36 4.12
CA THR A 150 1.43 13.14 3.56
C THR A 150 2.05 13.43 2.20
N TYR A 151 3.34 13.08 2.04
CA TYR A 151 3.94 12.88 0.73
C TYR A 151 3.92 11.39 0.39
N LEU A 152 3.37 11.06 -0.77
CA LEU A 152 3.25 9.69 -1.23
C LEU A 152 3.93 9.56 -2.59
N PHE A 153 4.89 8.62 -2.70
CA PHE A 153 5.57 8.32 -3.95
C PHE A 153 5.23 6.91 -4.40
N THR A 154 4.81 6.78 -5.66
CA THR A 154 4.54 5.49 -6.31
C THR A 154 5.32 5.39 -7.63
N ALA A 155 5.47 4.17 -8.14
CA ALA A 155 6.14 3.90 -9.39
C ALA A 155 5.21 3.09 -10.32
N GLU A 156 5.19 3.42 -11.62
CA GLU A 156 4.23 2.84 -12.58
C GLU A 156 4.38 1.32 -12.69
N HIS A 157 5.63 0.82 -12.71
CA HIS A 157 5.95 -0.59 -12.85
C HIS A 157 6.18 -1.30 -11.49
N ASP A 158 5.41 -0.89 -10.47
CA ASP A 158 5.45 -1.47 -9.14
C ASP A 158 4.15 -2.22 -8.84
N VAL A 159 4.24 -3.42 -8.32
CA VAL A 159 3.08 -4.22 -7.86
C VAL A 159 2.29 -3.52 -6.74
N LEU A 160 2.92 -2.64 -5.96
CA LEU A 160 2.31 -1.89 -4.86
C LEU A 160 1.73 -0.53 -5.28
N ARG A 161 1.86 -0.14 -6.57
CA ARG A 161 1.39 1.15 -7.09
C ARG A 161 -0.04 1.48 -6.67
N ASP A 162 -0.96 0.55 -6.87
CA ASP A 162 -2.39 0.80 -6.68
C ASP A 162 -2.77 0.98 -5.20
N GLU A 163 -2.04 0.35 -4.29
CA GLU A 163 -2.23 0.58 -2.85
C GLU A 163 -1.93 2.04 -2.48
N GLY A 164 -0.88 2.61 -3.07
CA GLY A 164 -0.56 4.03 -2.92
C GLY A 164 -1.65 4.95 -3.46
N PHE A 165 -2.16 4.70 -4.68
CA PHE A 165 -3.27 5.49 -5.26
C PHE A 165 -4.52 5.43 -4.40
N LEU A 166 -4.93 4.23 -3.95
CA LEU A 166 -6.10 4.04 -3.10
C LEU A 166 -5.94 4.73 -1.75
N TYR A 167 -4.76 4.66 -1.16
CA TYR A 167 -4.49 5.31 0.12
C TYR A 167 -4.51 6.83 0.00
N ALA A 168 -3.89 7.38 -1.06
CA ALA A 168 -3.94 8.81 -1.35
C ALA A 168 -5.38 9.30 -1.54
N HIS A 169 -6.21 8.53 -2.26
CA HIS A 169 -7.63 8.82 -2.41
C HIS A 169 -8.36 8.84 -1.06
N ARG A 170 -8.14 7.83 -0.22
CA ARG A 170 -8.77 7.73 1.11
C ARG A 170 -8.34 8.83 2.07
N LEU A 171 -7.05 9.16 2.09
CA LEU A 171 -6.51 10.27 2.88
C LEU A 171 -7.18 11.58 2.51
N ARG A 172 -7.23 11.92 1.19
CA ARG A 172 -7.89 13.13 0.71
C ARG A 172 -9.37 13.17 1.04
N SER A 173 -10.07 12.04 0.89
CA SER A 173 -11.48 11.91 1.25
C SER A 173 -11.74 12.06 2.76
N SER A 174 -10.71 11.89 3.59
CA SER A 174 -10.73 12.10 5.05
C SER A 174 -10.22 13.49 5.46
N GLY A 175 -10.02 14.42 4.51
CA GLY A 175 -9.56 15.78 4.80
C GLY A 175 -8.05 15.90 5.06
N VAL A 176 -7.26 14.87 4.81
CA VAL A 176 -5.80 14.91 4.94
C VAL A 176 -5.18 15.49 3.67
N ALA A 177 -4.28 16.45 3.82
CA ALA A 177 -3.52 17.00 2.70
C ALA A 177 -2.49 15.97 2.19
N VAL A 178 -2.51 15.71 0.87
CA VAL A 178 -1.64 14.70 0.24
C VAL A 178 -1.01 15.25 -1.03
N GLU A 179 0.31 15.29 -1.04
CA GLU A 179 1.11 15.37 -2.27
C GLU A 179 1.40 13.95 -2.75
N HIS A 180 1.01 13.62 -3.98
CA HIS A 180 1.22 12.28 -4.53
C HIS A 180 1.96 12.40 -5.87
N ALA A 181 3.18 11.88 -5.90
CA ALA A 181 4.00 11.74 -7.08
C ALA A 181 4.00 10.28 -7.58
N ASN A 182 3.66 10.05 -8.85
CA ASN A 182 3.83 8.76 -9.50
C ASN A 182 4.91 8.88 -10.57
N MET A 183 5.92 8.03 -10.50
CA MET A 183 6.99 8.00 -11.49
C MET A 183 6.62 7.05 -12.64
N ASP A 184 6.32 7.60 -13.82
CA ASP A 184 5.78 6.84 -14.97
C ASP A 184 6.72 5.72 -15.46
N ASN A 185 8.05 5.93 -15.45
CA ASN A 185 9.03 4.89 -15.82
C ASN A 185 9.68 4.21 -14.61
N GLY A 186 9.10 4.39 -13.41
CA GLY A 186 9.64 3.87 -12.18
C GLY A 186 9.24 2.42 -11.92
N MET A 187 10.07 1.72 -11.15
CA MET A 187 9.80 0.39 -10.61
C MET A 187 9.97 0.38 -9.09
N HIS A 188 9.57 -0.69 -8.44
CA HIS A 188 9.80 -0.86 -6.99
C HIS A 188 11.28 -0.72 -6.64
N GLY A 189 11.59 0.05 -5.58
CA GLY A 189 12.97 0.31 -5.16
C GLY A 189 13.78 1.21 -6.10
N ILE A 190 13.14 1.94 -7.02
CA ILE A 190 13.82 2.85 -7.99
C ILE A 190 14.70 3.88 -7.30
N THR A 191 14.43 4.17 -6.05
CA THR A 191 15.15 5.13 -5.20
C THR A 191 16.63 4.83 -5.06
N VAL A 192 17.04 3.55 -5.16
CA VAL A 192 18.45 3.15 -5.08
C VAL A 192 19.29 3.66 -6.26
N PHE A 193 18.63 4.09 -7.36
CA PHE A 193 19.28 4.63 -8.54
C PHE A 193 19.39 6.16 -8.54
N TYR A 194 19.25 6.79 -7.36
CA TYR A 194 19.29 8.24 -7.21
C TYR A 194 20.49 8.89 -7.92
N GLU A 195 21.69 8.35 -7.72
CA GLU A 195 22.92 8.90 -8.33
C GLU A 195 23.09 8.50 -9.81
N ALA A 196 22.40 7.47 -10.26
CA ALA A 196 22.56 6.92 -11.60
C ALA A 196 21.49 7.39 -12.61
N SER A 197 20.39 7.99 -12.12
CA SER A 197 19.27 8.40 -12.96
C SER A 197 18.88 9.86 -12.70
N PRO A 198 19.08 10.76 -13.68
CA PRO A 198 18.65 12.16 -13.57
C PRO A 198 17.13 12.32 -13.34
N GLU A 199 16.34 11.36 -13.80
CA GLU A 199 14.90 11.35 -13.58
C GLU A 199 14.56 11.05 -12.13
N VAL A 200 15.20 10.07 -11.53
CA VAL A 200 15.06 9.72 -10.10
C VAL A 200 15.55 10.89 -9.25
N GLU A 201 16.71 11.46 -9.56
CA GLU A 201 17.24 12.64 -8.87
C GLU A 201 16.25 13.80 -8.89
N ARG A 202 15.62 14.09 -10.03
CA ARG A 202 14.62 15.15 -10.15
C ARG A 202 13.42 14.91 -9.22
N GLU A 203 12.89 13.69 -9.18
CA GLU A 203 11.75 13.36 -8.31
C GLU A 203 12.14 13.45 -6.83
N PHE A 204 13.33 13.02 -6.46
CA PHE A 204 13.85 13.17 -5.10
C PHE A 204 14.10 14.62 -4.69
N ARG A 205 14.54 15.47 -5.60
CA ARG A 205 14.65 16.92 -5.33
C ARG A 205 13.29 17.54 -5.03
N LYS A 206 12.21 17.11 -5.70
CA LYS A 206 10.85 17.55 -5.38
C LYS A 206 10.44 17.09 -3.98
N LEU A 207 10.68 15.81 -3.64
CA LEU A 207 10.40 15.26 -2.33
C LEU A 207 11.17 16.01 -1.23
N THR A 208 12.48 16.19 -1.40
CA THR A 208 13.31 16.89 -0.40
C THR A 208 12.90 18.34 -0.22
N LYS A 209 12.56 19.02 -1.33
CA LYS A 209 12.00 20.38 -1.27
C LYS A 209 10.68 20.40 -0.49
N PHE A 210 9.76 19.48 -0.81
CA PHE A 210 8.49 19.37 -0.08
C PHE A 210 8.70 19.16 1.42
N VAL A 211 9.63 18.28 1.79
CA VAL A 211 10.00 18.05 3.21
C VAL A 211 10.54 19.33 3.86
N ALA A 212 11.45 20.04 3.19
CA ALA A 212 12.03 21.27 3.71
C ALA A 212 10.99 22.39 3.90
N ASP A 213 10.03 22.49 2.97
CA ASP A 213 8.98 23.52 3.01
C ASP A 213 7.94 23.26 4.12
N ASN A 214 7.84 22.02 4.67
CA ASN A 214 6.75 21.60 5.56
C ASN A 214 7.21 21.09 6.94
N LEU A 215 8.50 21.09 7.25
CA LEU A 215 9.04 20.78 8.59
C LEU A 215 9.37 22.04 9.38
#